data_9be8e9ea595d6631d8234ca1aa2dc1b2
#
_entry.id   9be8e9ea595d6631d8234ca1aa2dc1b2
#
_cell.length_a   1.000
_cell.length_b   1.000
_cell.length_c   1.000
_cell.angle_alpha   90.00
_cell.angle_beta   90.00
_cell.angle_gamma   90.00
#
_symmetry.space_group_name_H-M   'P 1'
#
loop_
_entity.id
_entity.type
_entity.pdbx_description
1 polymer ?
#
loop_
_entity_poly.entity_id
_entity_poly.type
_entity_poly.pdbx_seq_one_letter_code
_entity_poly.pdbx_strand_id
1 'polypeptide(L)'
;MRMRINNLYSEILASARGLLVLAFLMVGPGAAYAEGNLASNATRLPDMVLDSYELTVSQTTFELETGKYYRWRIVHDGGEEFAIVAPELFRNSWINQVVINDLEVKPAGGLYSVEFDDEGTIDIWFVPIRPGAFEFWVDGYETRGMQGVFNVK
;
A
#
# COMPACT_ATOMS: atom_id res chain seq x y z
N MET A 1 39.32 51.37 31.16
CA MET A 1 38.17 50.53 31.59
C MET A 1 37.29 50.01 30.44
N ARG A 2 37.40 50.53 29.22
CA ARG A 2 36.60 50.11 28.05
C ARG A 2 37.12 48.82 27.32
N MET A 3 38.38 48.46 27.47
CA MET A 3 38.98 47.32 26.76
C MET A 3 38.62 45.93 27.29
N ARG A 4 38.20 45.81 28.55
CA ARG A 4 37.86 44.48 29.16
C ARG A 4 36.44 43.97 28.79
N ILE A 5 35.53 44.88 28.44
CA ILE A 5 34.14 44.49 28.14
C ILE A 5 34.01 43.86 26.75
N ASN A 6 34.76 44.34 25.78
CA ASN A 6 34.70 43.80 24.39
C ASN A 6 35.17 42.35 24.29
N ASN A 7 36.16 41.94 25.11
CA ASN A 7 36.61 40.55 25.11
C ASN A 7 35.60 39.58 25.71
N LEU A 8 34.81 40.05 26.73
CA LEU A 8 33.80 39.21 27.36
C LEU A 8 32.64 38.91 26.40
N TYR A 9 32.22 39.87 25.60
CA TYR A 9 31.15 39.68 24.59
C TYR A 9 31.59 38.77 23.43
N SER A 10 32.87 38.84 23.03
CA SER A 10 33.38 37.96 21.96
C SER A 10 33.47 36.49 22.42
N GLU A 11 33.82 36.24 23.67
CA GLU A 11 33.87 34.89 24.25
C GLU A 11 32.48 34.29 24.44
N ILE A 12 31.51 35.08 24.88
CA ILE A 12 30.12 34.65 25.04
C ILE A 12 29.47 34.34 23.69
N LEU A 13 29.74 35.14 22.67
CA LEU A 13 29.22 34.91 21.30
C LEU A 13 29.88 33.69 20.64
N ALA A 14 31.13 33.40 20.91
CA ALA A 14 31.84 32.22 20.40
C ALA A 14 31.32 30.93 21.05
N SER A 15 31.06 30.95 22.38
CA SER A 15 30.49 29.81 23.08
C SER A 15 29.04 29.54 22.70
N ALA A 16 28.22 30.61 22.47
CA ALA A 16 26.83 30.45 22.02
C ALA A 16 26.74 29.86 20.59
N ARG A 17 27.67 30.22 19.68
CA ARG A 17 27.75 29.63 18.34
C ARG A 17 28.17 28.15 18.39
N GLY A 18 29.08 27.79 19.28
CA GLY A 18 29.50 26.39 19.49
C GLY A 18 28.35 25.52 20.01
N LEU A 19 27.52 26.04 20.92
CA LEU A 19 26.37 25.33 21.48
C LEU A 19 25.27 25.13 20.42
N LEU A 20 25.06 26.11 19.54
CA LEU A 20 24.05 26.02 18.47
C LEU A 20 24.43 24.98 17.40
N VAL A 21 25.70 24.85 17.08
CA VAL A 21 26.22 23.85 16.13
C VAL A 21 26.12 22.43 16.74
N LEU A 22 26.39 22.30 18.05
CA LEU A 22 26.27 21.01 18.72
C LEU A 22 24.81 20.53 18.84
N ALA A 23 23.87 21.45 19.04
CA ALA A 23 22.43 21.12 19.09
C ALA A 23 21.89 20.65 17.72
N PHE A 24 22.44 21.15 16.59
CA PHE A 24 22.02 20.75 15.26
C PHE A 24 22.55 19.35 14.86
N LEU A 25 23.66 18.90 15.45
CA LEU A 25 24.23 17.56 15.21
C LEU A 25 23.50 16.45 16.00
N MET A 26 22.62 16.81 16.95
CA MET A 26 21.84 15.84 17.74
C MET A 26 20.50 15.45 17.07
N VAL A 27 20.11 16.11 15.98
CA VAL A 27 19.01 15.63 15.13
C VAL A 27 19.59 14.52 14.25
N GLY A 28 19.74 13.35 14.83
CA GLY A 28 20.10 12.15 14.08
C GLY A 28 19.08 11.93 12.95
N PRO A 29 19.48 11.34 11.82
CA PRO A 29 18.53 10.92 10.81
C PRO A 29 17.49 10.04 11.49
N GLY A 30 16.23 10.45 11.41
CA GLY A 30 15.12 9.62 11.88
C GLY A 30 15.30 8.22 11.30
N ALA A 31 15.28 7.20 12.15
CA ALA A 31 15.41 5.83 11.69
C ALA A 31 14.26 5.58 10.71
N ALA A 32 14.60 5.46 9.42
CA ALA A 32 13.67 4.98 8.42
C ALA A 32 13.48 3.48 8.69
N TYR A 33 12.34 3.14 9.27
CA TYR A 33 11.94 1.75 9.39
C TYR A 33 11.39 1.32 8.04
N ALA A 34 12.08 0.42 7.36
CA ALA A 34 11.50 -0.30 6.23
C ALA A 34 10.59 -1.39 6.82
N GLU A 35 9.29 -1.22 6.69
CA GLU A 35 8.35 -2.30 6.93
C GLU A 35 8.32 -3.22 5.70
N GLY A 36 8.31 -4.49 5.90
CA GLY A 36 8.36 -5.52 4.86
C GLY A 36 8.41 -6.90 5.47
N ASN A 37 7.78 -7.07 6.64
CA ASN A 37 7.77 -8.34 7.35
C ASN A 37 6.73 -9.30 6.73
N LEU A 38 7.17 -10.10 5.77
CA LEU A 38 6.35 -11.15 5.14
C LEU A 38 6.15 -12.39 6.03
N ALA A 39 6.85 -12.47 7.16
CA ALA A 39 6.62 -13.50 8.17
C ALA A 39 5.43 -13.18 9.09
N SER A 40 4.92 -11.94 9.08
CA SER A 40 3.71 -11.56 9.80
C SER A 40 2.46 -12.06 9.07
N ASN A 41 1.36 -12.17 9.80
CA ASN A 41 0.06 -12.39 9.16
C ASN A 41 -0.32 -11.16 8.31
N ALA A 42 -0.81 -11.40 7.11
CA ALA A 42 -1.29 -10.33 6.24
C ALA A 42 -2.45 -9.56 6.89
N THR A 43 -2.45 -8.25 6.74
CA THR A 43 -3.61 -7.41 7.07
C THR A 43 -4.75 -7.77 6.12
N ARG A 44 -5.89 -8.19 6.65
CA ARG A 44 -7.06 -8.50 5.84
C ARG A 44 -7.74 -7.21 5.43
N LEU A 45 -7.93 -7.03 4.13
CA LEU A 45 -8.80 -6.00 3.60
C LEU A 45 -10.27 -6.43 3.77
N PRO A 46 -11.23 -5.49 3.74
CA PRO A 46 -12.64 -5.84 3.59
C PRO A 46 -12.85 -6.76 2.39
N ASP A 47 -13.67 -7.78 2.56
CA ASP A 47 -13.99 -8.70 1.47
C ASP A 47 -14.75 -7.93 0.37
N MET A 48 -14.32 -8.08 -0.88
CA MET A 48 -14.99 -7.52 -2.04
C MET A 48 -15.92 -8.58 -2.63
N VAL A 49 -17.21 -8.34 -2.52
CA VAL A 49 -18.23 -9.21 -3.10
C VAL A 49 -18.65 -8.66 -4.46
N LEU A 50 -18.62 -9.52 -5.46
CA LEU A 50 -19.13 -9.28 -6.80
C LEU A 50 -20.53 -9.89 -6.86
N ASP A 51 -21.53 -9.04 -7.00
CA ASP A 51 -22.93 -9.46 -7.15
C ASP A 51 -23.25 -9.48 -8.63
N SER A 52 -23.44 -10.68 -9.18
CA SER A 52 -23.74 -10.88 -10.61
C SER A 52 -25.18 -10.55 -10.96
N TYR A 53 -26.07 -10.54 -10.00
CA TYR A 53 -27.48 -10.22 -10.21
C TYR A 53 -27.74 -8.71 -10.27
N GLU A 54 -27.20 -7.99 -9.27
CA GLU A 54 -27.35 -6.52 -9.19
C GLU A 54 -26.27 -5.78 -10.01
N LEU A 55 -25.24 -6.48 -10.49
CA LEU A 55 -24.07 -5.95 -11.19
C LEU A 55 -23.37 -4.87 -10.36
N THR A 56 -22.98 -5.23 -9.12
CA THR A 56 -22.34 -4.33 -8.17
C THR A 56 -21.11 -4.94 -7.52
N VAL A 57 -20.26 -4.07 -6.98
CA VAL A 57 -19.14 -4.44 -6.10
C VAL A 57 -19.35 -3.84 -4.71
N SER A 58 -19.13 -4.62 -3.66
CA SER A 58 -19.37 -4.19 -2.28
C SER A 58 -18.35 -3.17 -1.76
N GLN A 59 -17.17 -3.11 -2.37
CA GLN A 59 -16.06 -2.25 -1.96
C GLN A 59 -15.46 -1.57 -3.19
N THR A 60 -15.40 -0.24 -3.17
CA THR A 60 -14.84 0.57 -4.26
C THR A 60 -13.57 1.34 -3.86
N THR A 61 -13.22 1.35 -2.57
CA THR A 61 -12.06 2.09 -2.08
C THR A 61 -11.32 1.29 -1.02
N PHE A 62 -10.00 1.16 -1.19
CA PHE A 62 -9.11 0.53 -0.23
C PHE A 62 -7.98 1.49 0.12
N GLU A 63 -7.69 1.66 1.43
CA GLU A 63 -6.58 2.47 1.94
C GLU A 63 -5.43 1.58 2.38
N LEU A 64 -4.27 1.73 1.76
CA LEU A 64 -3.09 0.89 1.94
C LEU A 64 -1.85 1.71 2.30
N GLU A 65 -0.86 1.01 2.86
CA GLU A 65 0.47 1.53 3.17
C GLU A 65 1.52 0.77 2.35
N THR A 66 2.47 1.52 1.78
CA THR A 66 3.62 0.92 1.08
C THR A 66 4.42 0.03 2.04
N GLY A 67 4.84 -1.14 1.58
CA GLY A 67 5.64 -2.09 2.36
C GLY A 67 4.85 -2.96 3.34
N LYS A 68 3.56 -2.75 3.49
CA LYS A 68 2.72 -3.55 4.38
C LYS A 68 2.10 -4.73 3.65
N TYR A 69 2.02 -5.88 4.33
CA TYR A 69 1.52 -7.13 3.76
C TYR A 69 0.02 -7.22 3.89
N TYR A 70 -0.70 -7.41 2.78
CA TYR A 70 -2.15 -7.45 2.68
C TYR A 70 -2.67 -8.75 2.08
N ARG A 71 -3.91 -9.09 2.44
CA ARG A 71 -4.74 -10.08 1.78
C ARG A 71 -6.00 -9.40 1.26
N TRP A 72 -6.20 -9.44 -0.05
CA TRP A 72 -7.42 -9.03 -0.72
C TRP A 72 -8.23 -10.25 -1.09
N ARG A 73 -9.42 -10.36 -0.50
CA ARG A 73 -10.37 -11.41 -0.80
C ARG A 73 -11.43 -10.90 -1.74
N ILE A 74 -11.67 -11.62 -2.83
CA ILE A 74 -12.72 -11.39 -3.81
C ILE A 74 -13.64 -12.59 -3.76
N VAL A 75 -14.94 -12.35 -3.62
CA VAL A 75 -15.99 -13.36 -3.56
C VAL A 75 -16.95 -13.12 -4.71
N HIS A 76 -17.24 -14.16 -5.46
CA HIS A 76 -18.21 -14.14 -6.55
C HIS A 76 -19.36 -15.09 -6.23
N ASP A 77 -20.60 -14.66 -6.50
CA ASP A 77 -21.82 -15.41 -6.20
C ASP A 77 -22.27 -16.36 -7.32
N GLY A 78 -21.52 -16.42 -8.44
CA GLY A 78 -21.86 -17.16 -9.65
C GLY A 78 -22.79 -16.36 -10.56
N GLY A 79 -23.10 -16.89 -11.72
CA GLY A 79 -23.96 -16.27 -12.71
C GLY A 79 -23.19 -15.72 -13.89
N GLU A 80 -22.86 -14.45 -13.91
CA GLU A 80 -22.07 -13.83 -14.98
C GLU A 80 -20.57 -14.08 -14.76
N GLU A 81 -19.80 -14.25 -15.83
CA GLU A 81 -18.34 -14.29 -15.77
C GLU A 81 -17.78 -12.91 -15.50
N PHE A 82 -16.90 -12.78 -14.48
CA PHE A 82 -16.30 -11.51 -14.10
C PHE A 82 -14.78 -11.57 -14.07
N ALA A 83 -14.14 -10.77 -14.93
CA ALA A 83 -12.71 -10.52 -14.87
C ALA A 83 -12.40 -9.24 -14.09
N ILE A 84 -11.67 -9.37 -12.99
CA ILE A 84 -11.20 -8.24 -12.19
C ILE A 84 -9.83 -7.84 -12.69
N VAL A 85 -9.72 -6.63 -13.21
CA VAL A 85 -8.53 -6.06 -13.82
C VAL A 85 -7.94 -5.00 -12.89
N ALA A 86 -6.67 -5.13 -12.50
CA ALA A 86 -5.97 -4.19 -11.62
C ALA A 86 -4.48 -4.07 -11.98
N PRO A 87 -4.13 -3.74 -13.23
CA PRO A 87 -2.78 -3.87 -13.76
C PRO A 87 -1.77 -2.98 -13.06
N GLU A 88 -2.17 -1.76 -12.67
CA GLU A 88 -1.26 -0.84 -12.01
C GLU A 88 -1.02 -1.24 -10.54
N LEU A 89 -2.02 -1.75 -9.83
CA LEU A 89 -1.82 -2.32 -8.49
C LEU A 89 -0.83 -3.50 -8.57
N PHE A 90 -1.06 -4.43 -9.49
CA PHE A 90 -0.24 -5.64 -9.62
C PHE A 90 1.20 -5.31 -10.06
N ARG A 91 1.37 -4.34 -10.96
CA ARG A 91 2.70 -3.87 -11.41
C ARG A 91 3.48 -3.20 -10.26
N ASN A 92 2.78 -2.51 -9.38
CA ASN A 92 3.36 -1.75 -8.26
C ASN A 92 3.28 -2.49 -6.92
N SER A 93 3.13 -3.82 -6.97
CA SER A 93 3.11 -4.69 -5.81
C SER A 93 3.97 -5.94 -6.02
N TRP A 94 4.52 -6.45 -4.94
CA TRP A 94 5.03 -7.81 -4.91
C TRP A 94 3.89 -8.75 -4.56
N ILE A 95 3.57 -9.69 -5.46
CA ILE A 95 2.52 -10.69 -5.27
C ILE A 95 3.16 -11.94 -4.65
N ASN A 96 2.76 -12.26 -3.42
CA ASN A 96 3.25 -13.45 -2.74
C ASN A 96 2.56 -14.71 -3.26
N GLN A 97 1.24 -14.67 -3.32
CA GLN A 97 0.43 -15.80 -3.76
C GLN A 97 -0.98 -15.37 -4.15
N VAL A 98 -1.59 -16.19 -4.97
CA VAL A 98 -3.02 -16.18 -5.27
C VAL A 98 -3.57 -17.53 -4.84
N VAL A 99 -4.67 -17.54 -4.09
CA VAL A 99 -5.36 -18.77 -3.69
C VAL A 99 -6.74 -18.76 -4.30
N ILE A 100 -7.04 -19.79 -5.07
CA ILE A 100 -8.33 -20.00 -5.74
C ILE A 100 -8.98 -21.21 -5.07
N ASN A 101 -10.03 -20.99 -4.29
CA ASN A 101 -10.57 -21.98 -3.37
C ASN A 101 -9.44 -22.51 -2.45
N ASP A 102 -8.97 -23.74 -2.63
CA ASP A 102 -7.88 -24.33 -1.86
C ASP A 102 -6.57 -24.50 -2.67
N LEU A 103 -6.53 -23.97 -3.90
CA LEU A 103 -5.37 -24.06 -4.78
C LEU A 103 -4.49 -22.82 -4.62
N GLU A 104 -3.26 -22.99 -4.17
CA GLU A 104 -2.26 -21.92 -4.05
C GLU A 104 -1.40 -21.80 -5.32
N VAL A 105 -1.36 -20.60 -5.89
CA VAL A 105 -0.51 -20.25 -7.04
C VAL A 105 0.56 -19.25 -6.58
N LYS A 106 1.82 -19.52 -6.92
CA LYS A 106 2.97 -18.62 -6.69
C LYS A 106 3.37 -17.96 -8.01
N PRO A 107 2.86 -16.77 -8.33
CA PRO A 107 3.23 -16.12 -9.57
C PRO A 107 4.70 -15.65 -9.52
N ALA A 108 5.48 -16.02 -10.54
CA ALA A 108 6.87 -15.56 -10.68
C ALA A 108 6.97 -14.21 -11.40
N GLY A 109 5.86 -13.67 -11.86
CA GLY A 109 5.74 -12.40 -12.57
C GLY A 109 4.54 -11.61 -12.08
N GLY A 110 4.20 -10.54 -12.78
CA GLY A 110 3.03 -9.75 -12.47
C GLY A 110 1.72 -10.46 -12.82
N LEU A 111 0.65 -10.10 -12.12
CA LEU A 111 -0.72 -10.35 -12.54
C LEU A 111 -1.20 -9.20 -13.44
N TYR A 112 -2.21 -9.46 -14.23
CA TYR A 112 -2.97 -8.45 -14.96
C TYR A 112 -4.42 -8.43 -14.46
N SER A 113 -5.04 -9.60 -14.42
CA SER A 113 -6.42 -9.84 -13.98
C SER A 113 -6.55 -11.19 -13.29
N VAL A 114 -7.66 -11.38 -12.62
CA VAL A 114 -8.19 -12.66 -12.16
C VAL A 114 -9.63 -12.77 -12.63
N GLU A 115 -10.06 -13.96 -13.02
CA GLU A 115 -11.37 -14.17 -13.62
C GLU A 115 -12.12 -15.28 -12.89
N PHE A 116 -13.43 -15.10 -12.78
CA PHE A 116 -14.36 -16.07 -12.24
C PHE A 116 -15.26 -16.54 -13.38
N ASP A 117 -15.25 -17.84 -13.63
CA ASP A 117 -16.21 -18.51 -14.55
C ASP A 117 -17.44 -19.01 -13.82
N ASP A 118 -17.40 -19.11 -12.48
CA ASP A 118 -18.47 -19.61 -11.62
C ASP A 118 -18.32 -19.07 -10.19
N GLU A 119 -19.20 -19.46 -9.27
CA GLU A 119 -19.10 -19.08 -7.86
C GLU A 119 -17.73 -19.46 -7.26
N GLY A 120 -17.21 -18.60 -6.43
CA GLY A 120 -15.92 -18.90 -5.81
C GLY A 120 -15.29 -17.75 -5.02
N THR A 121 -14.08 -18.03 -4.57
CA THR A 121 -13.28 -17.08 -3.82
C THR A 121 -11.84 -17.08 -4.36
N ILE A 122 -11.35 -15.87 -4.62
CA ILE A 122 -9.94 -15.64 -4.94
C ILE A 122 -9.35 -14.76 -3.84
N ASP A 123 -8.26 -15.22 -3.25
CA ASP A 123 -7.48 -14.44 -2.31
C ASP A 123 -6.15 -14.05 -2.95
N ILE A 124 -5.76 -12.79 -2.87
CA ILE A 124 -4.50 -12.27 -3.37
C ILE A 124 -3.69 -11.72 -2.20
N TRP A 125 -2.50 -12.28 -1.94
CA TRP A 125 -1.57 -11.77 -0.94
C TRP A 125 -0.48 -10.95 -1.62
N PHE A 126 -0.34 -9.69 -1.18
CA PHE A 126 0.57 -8.76 -1.84
C PHE A 126 1.14 -7.71 -0.88
N VAL A 127 2.24 -7.11 -1.31
CA VAL A 127 2.86 -5.95 -0.68
C VAL A 127 2.98 -4.84 -1.72
N PRO A 128 2.27 -3.71 -1.56
CA PRO A 128 2.50 -2.55 -2.40
C PRO A 128 3.93 -2.05 -2.23
N ILE A 129 4.65 -1.83 -3.33
CA ILE A 129 6.05 -1.37 -3.32
C ILE A 129 6.20 0.09 -3.73
N ARG A 130 5.11 0.75 -4.10
CA ARG A 130 5.08 2.17 -4.49
C ARG A 130 3.78 2.82 -4.03
N PRO A 131 3.84 4.09 -3.58
CA PRO A 131 2.63 4.87 -3.33
C PRO A 131 1.94 5.26 -4.65
N GLY A 132 0.63 5.47 -4.59
CA GLY A 132 -0.18 5.88 -5.73
C GLY A 132 -1.67 5.57 -5.54
N ALA A 133 -2.48 6.02 -6.49
CA ALA A 133 -3.87 5.62 -6.64
C ALA A 133 -3.94 4.63 -7.80
N PHE A 134 -4.29 3.39 -7.53
CA PHE A 134 -4.32 2.31 -8.51
C PHE A 134 -5.76 1.84 -8.69
N GLU A 135 -6.27 2.03 -9.89
CA GLU A 135 -7.65 1.65 -10.23
C GLU A 135 -7.78 0.14 -10.42
N PHE A 136 -8.97 -0.36 -10.13
CA PHE A 136 -9.43 -1.68 -10.53
C PHE A 136 -10.83 -1.57 -11.13
N TRP A 137 -11.18 -2.52 -11.97
CA TRP A 137 -12.51 -2.62 -12.56
C TRP A 137 -12.88 -4.06 -12.89
N VAL A 138 -14.16 -4.30 -13.05
CA VAL A 138 -14.66 -5.53 -13.66
C VAL A 138 -14.81 -5.27 -15.16
N ASP A 139 -14.09 -6.04 -15.97
CA ASP A 139 -13.99 -5.83 -17.42
C ASP A 139 -15.35 -5.86 -18.09
N GLY A 140 -15.64 -4.80 -18.86
CA GLY A 140 -16.94 -4.62 -19.51
C GLY A 140 -18.08 -4.07 -18.63
N TYR A 141 -17.85 -3.89 -17.32
CA TYR A 141 -18.86 -3.41 -16.37
C TYR A 141 -18.49 -2.06 -15.71
N GLU A 142 -17.48 -1.35 -16.21
CA GLU A 142 -17.02 -0.05 -15.69
C GLU A 142 -18.15 0.98 -15.71
N THR A 143 -18.92 1.01 -16.79
CA THR A 143 -20.05 1.93 -16.95
C THR A 143 -21.21 1.65 -15.99
N ARG A 144 -21.23 0.47 -15.38
CA ARG A 144 -22.15 0.08 -14.31
C ARG A 144 -21.66 0.48 -12.93
N GLY A 145 -20.43 1.03 -12.83
CA GLY A 145 -19.83 1.39 -11.56
C GLY A 145 -19.10 0.24 -10.85
N MET A 146 -18.89 -0.91 -11.53
CA MET A 146 -18.10 -2.02 -10.99
C MET A 146 -16.61 -1.74 -11.11
N GLN A 147 -16.17 -0.71 -10.40
CA GLN A 147 -14.79 -0.23 -10.38
C GLN A 147 -14.45 0.45 -9.06
N GLY A 148 -13.18 0.66 -8.82
CA GLY A 148 -12.73 1.33 -7.61
C GLY A 148 -11.24 1.63 -7.62
N VAL A 149 -10.69 1.95 -6.43
CA VAL A 149 -9.32 2.44 -6.30
C VAL A 149 -8.65 1.91 -5.03
N PHE A 150 -7.38 1.58 -5.15
CA PHE A 150 -6.45 1.35 -4.05
C PHE A 150 -5.60 2.61 -3.84
N ASN A 151 -5.81 3.33 -2.76
CA ASN A 151 -5.01 4.47 -2.34
C ASN A 151 -3.84 3.97 -1.50
N VAL A 152 -2.64 3.95 -2.05
CA VAL A 152 -1.41 3.51 -1.38
C VAL A 152 -0.59 4.72 -0.95
N LYS A 153 -0.26 4.81 0.34
CA LYS A 153 0.56 5.89 0.96
C LYS A 153 1.96 5.42 1.29
#